data_60a3c608a65f1a2208b7e3a790ba3768
#
_entry.id   60a3c608a65f1a2208b7e3a790ba3768
#
_cell.length_a   1.000
_cell.length_b   1.000
_cell.length_c   1.000
_cell.angle_alpha   90.00
_cell.angle_beta   90.00
_cell.angle_gamma   90.00
#
_symmetry.space_group_name_H-M   'P 1'
#
loop_
_entity.id
_entity.type
_entity.pdbx_description
1 polymer ?
#
loop_
_entity_poly.entity_id
_entity_poly.type
_entity_poly.pdbx_seq_one_letter_code
_entity_poly.pdbx_strand_id
1 'polypeptide(L)'
;GTKPEQFYECAKLARELGFDGLDINMGCPDRKVVKQGAGIGLCKDPEKAKEIIAATKEGAGTLPVSVKTRIGLNKPDLDGWIRMILETKISTLIIHGRTMAEMSKVPAHWDLIGEAAKMAQEAGTLAVGNGDVMSLSEGREKAEKYGVDGIMIGRGIFHNPWFFNDKIDPKLVAPEERLRLLLKHSRLFDELWQDKKSFDLMKKFFKVYVSEWEGAKELRAKLMETKGRKQAEDVVKD
;
A
#
# COMPACT_ATOMS: atom_id res chain seq x y z
N GLY A 1 11.41 4.58 -10.66
CA GLY A 1 12.53 4.46 -11.59
C GLY A 1 12.07 4.05 -12.98
N THR A 2 12.95 4.21 -13.96
CA THR A 2 12.70 3.91 -15.39
C THR A 2 13.89 3.24 -16.06
N LYS A 3 14.98 3.01 -15.34
CA LYS A 3 16.22 2.46 -15.87
C LYS A 3 16.39 1.01 -15.45
N PRO A 4 16.32 0.02 -16.36
CA PRO A 4 16.44 -1.40 -16.01
C PRO A 4 17.69 -1.74 -15.21
N GLU A 5 18.82 -1.10 -15.52
CA GLU A 5 20.09 -1.32 -14.83
C GLU A 5 20.00 -0.99 -13.34
N GLN A 6 19.26 0.07 -12.97
CA GLN A 6 19.05 0.44 -11.57
C GLN A 6 18.16 -0.58 -10.84
N PHE A 7 17.18 -1.15 -11.53
CA PHE A 7 16.34 -2.22 -10.96
C PHE A 7 17.15 -3.49 -10.73
N TYR A 8 18.03 -3.85 -11.66
CA TYR A 8 18.96 -4.97 -11.49
C TYR A 8 19.84 -4.79 -10.24
N GLU A 9 20.52 -3.64 -10.12
CA GLU A 9 21.40 -3.38 -8.98
C GLU A 9 20.64 -3.31 -7.65
N CYS A 10 19.45 -2.70 -7.62
CA CYS A 10 18.59 -2.70 -6.43
C CYS A 10 18.14 -4.12 -6.04
N ALA A 11 17.80 -4.95 -7.02
CA ALA A 11 17.38 -6.32 -6.78
C ALA A 11 18.53 -7.18 -6.25
N LYS A 12 19.72 -7.03 -6.82
CA LYS A 12 20.94 -7.66 -6.33
C LYS A 12 21.25 -7.28 -4.88
N LEU A 13 21.19 -5.97 -4.58
CA LEU A 13 21.39 -5.46 -3.22
C LEU A 13 20.35 -6.04 -2.25
N ALA A 14 19.07 -6.08 -2.63
CA ALA A 14 18.02 -6.64 -1.79
C ALA A 14 18.28 -8.14 -1.47
N ARG A 15 18.73 -8.91 -2.45
CA ARG A 15 19.14 -10.31 -2.25
C ARG A 15 20.33 -10.42 -1.28
N GLU A 16 21.35 -9.59 -1.46
CA GLU A 16 22.54 -9.57 -0.59
C GLU A 16 22.22 -9.17 0.86
N LEU A 17 21.20 -8.31 1.05
CA LEU A 17 20.70 -7.90 2.36
C LEU A 17 19.74 -8.92 3.00
N GLY A 18 19.41 -10.02 2.32
CA GLY A 18 18.58 -11.10 2.86
C GLY A 18 17.08 -10.81 2.87
N PHE A 19 16.58 -10.01 1.93
CA PHE A 19 15.13 -9.84 1.76
C PHE A 19 14.50 -11.12 1.17
N ASP A 20 13.20 -11.34 1.48
CA ASP A 20 12.44 -12.51 1.03
C ASP A 20 11.89 -12.38 -0.39
N GLY A 21 11.87 -11.19 -0.96
CA GLY A 21 11.35 -10.91 -2.31
C GLY A 21 11.35 -9.43 -2.65
N LEU A 22 10.95 -9.11 -3.88
CA LEU A 22 10.87 -7.73 -4.37
C LEU A 22 9.50 -7.42 -4.96
N ASP A 23 8.99 -6.22 -4.70
CA ASP A 23 7.76 -5.72 -5.34
C ASP A 23 8.05 -4.49 -6.19
N ILE A 24 7.72 -4.55 -7.47
CA ILE A 24 7.88 -3.45 -8.41
C ILE A 24 6.63 -2.57 -8.39
N ASN A 25 6.77 -1.29 -8.04
CA ASN A 25 5.67 -0.34 -8.11
C ASN A 25 5.46 0.18 -9.54
N MET A 26 4.46 -0.38 -10.22
CA MET A 26 3.96 0.06 -11.53
C MET A 26 2.55 0.68 -11.43
N GLY A 27 2.15 1.17 -10.24
CA GLY A 27 0.80 1.70 -9.99
C GLY A 27 0.75 3.13 -9.46
N CYS A 28 1.90 3.77 -9.17
CA CYS A 28 1.92 5.14 -8.63
C CYS A 28 1.30 6.13 -9.62
N PRO A 29 0.21 6.85 -9.23
CA PRO A 29 -0.49 7.77 -10.12
C PRO A 29 0.01 9.22 -10.00
N ASP A 30 1.04 9.49 -9.21
CA ASP A 30 1.59 10.83 -9.04
C ASP A 30 2.02 11.42 -10.39
N ARG A 31 1.57 12.64 -10.68
CA ARG A 31 1.79 13.27 -11.98
C ARG A 31 3.27 13.45 -12.33
N LYS A 32 4.13 13.72 -11.31
CA LYS A 32 5.58 13.87 -11.54
C LYS A 32 6.21 12.53 -11.88
N VAL A 33 5.77 11.44 -11.20
CA VAL A 33 6.22 10.08 -11.46
C VAL A 33 5.79 9.62 -12.86
N VAL A 34 4.52 9.83 -13.22
CA VAL A 34 3.97 9.46 -14.53
C VAL A 34 4.62 10.27 -15.66
N LYS A 35 4.91 11.57 -15.45
CA LYS A 35 5.62 12.41 -16.42
C LYS A 35 7.03 11.90 -16.72
N GLN A 36 7.67 11.24 -15.76
CA GLN A 36 8.99 10.60 -15.93
C GLN A 36 8.90 9.22 -16.60
N GLY A 37 7.71 8.74 -16.98
CA GLY A 37 7.50 7.40 -17.52
C GLY A 37 7.55 6.28 -16.48
N ALA A 38 7.43 6.61 -15.18
CA ALA A 38 7.49 5.65 -14.08
C ALA A 38 6.09 5.37 -13.48
N GLY A 39 6.02 4.41 -12.55
CA GLY A 39 4.76 4.00 -11.94
C GLY A 39 3.76 3.54 -12.98
N ILE A 40 2.49 3.99 -12.91
CA ILE A 40 1.49 3.63 -13.92
C ILE A 40 1.77 4.27 -15.30
N GLY A 41 2.69 5.21 -15.39
CA GLY A 41 3.15 5.78 -16.67
C GLY A 41 3.79 4.75 -17.60
N LEU A 42 4.30 3.63 -17.05
CA LEU A 42 4.84 2.50 -17.82
C LEU A 42 3.80 1.82 -18.73
N CYS A 43 2.49 1.99 -18.48
CA CYS A 43 1.46 1.55 -19.41
C CYS A 43 1.59 2.13 -20.82
N LYS A 44 2.32 3.26 -20.97
CA LYS A 44 2.58 3.90 -22.28
C LYS A 44 3.75 3.29 -23.01
N ASP A 45 4.57 2.52 -22.31
CA ASP A 45 5.79 1.88 -22.84
C ASP A 45 5.89 0.45 -22.26
N PRO A 46 5.06 -0.49 -22.76
CA PRO A 46 5.04 -1.87 -22.27
C PRO A 46 6.38 -2.59 -22.43
N GLU A 47 7.15 -2.28 -23.47
CA GLU A 47 8.47 -2.89 -23.68
C GLU A 47 9.45 -2.45 -22.58
N LYS A 48 9.45 -1.18 -22.21
CA LYS A 48 10.22 -0.70 -21.05
C LYS A 48 9.80 -1.36 -19.75
N ALA A 49 8.50 -1.60 -19.57
CA ALA A 49 8.00 -2.32 -18.39
C ALA A 49 8.53 -3.77 -18.35
N LYS A 50 8.56 -4.48 -19.49
CA LYS A 50 9.15 -5.83 -19.63
C LYS A 50 10.64 -5.81 -19.30
N GLU A 51 11.40 -4.86 -19.86
CA GLU A 51 12.83 -4.72 -19.57
C GLU A 51 13.10 -4.52 -18.07
N ILE A 52 12.32 -3.68 -17.40
CA ILE A 52 12.42 -3.45 -15.95
C ILE A 52 12.14 -4.74 -15.16
N ILE A 53 11.07 -5.45 -15.51
CA ILE A 53 10.73 -6.72 -14.83
C ILE A 53 11.84 -7.75 -15.06
N ALA A 54 12.33 -7.90 -16.29
CA ALA A 54 13.39 -8.85 -16.62
C ALA A 54 14.69 -8.54 -15.84
N ALA A 55 15.13 -7.28 -15.84
CA ALA A 55 16.30 -6.85 -15.09
C ALA A 55 16.16 -7.06 -13.58
N THR A 56 14.95 -6.80 -13.03
CA THR A 56 14.67 -7.05 -11.61
C THR A 56 14.78 -8.55 -11.30
N LYS A 57 14.20 -9.42 -12.12
CA LYS A 57 14.27 -10.88 -11.95
C LYS A 57 15.71 -11.40 -12.03
N GLU A 58 16.49 -10.88 -12.98
CA GLU A 58 17.90 -11.25 -13.12
C GLU A 58 18.70 -10.87 -11.86
N GLY A 59 18.58 -9.63 -11.37
CA GLY A 59 19.26 -9.20 -10.15
C GLY A 59 18.77 -9.92 -8.88
N ALA A 60 17.47 -10.24 -8.82
CA ALA A 60 16.85 -10.97 -7.72
C ALA A 60 17.32 -12.44 -7.61
N GLY A 61 17.74 -13.05 -8.74
CA GLY A 61 18.13 -14.46 -8.76
C GLY A 61 16.96 -15.38 -8.45
N THR A 62 16.99 -16.06 -7.30
CA THR A 62 15.92 -16.97 -6.86
C THR A 62 14.81 -16.30 -6.04
N LEU A 63 14.97 -15.02 -5.67
CA LEU A 63 13.93 -14.33 -4.92
C LEU A 63 12.69 -14.09 -5.79
N PRO A 64 11.49 -14.24 -5.23
CA PRO A 64 10.25 -13.94 -5.94
C PRO A 64 10.16 -12.43 -6.27
N VAL A 65 9.66 -12.14 -7.48
CA VAL A 65 9.41 -10.77 -7.93
C VAL A 65 7.92 -10.60 -8.18
N SER A 66 7.32 -9.63 -7.51
CA SER A 66 5.93 -9.22 -7.69
C SER A 66 5.83 -7.85 -8.39
N VAL A 67 4.66 -7.57 -8.93
CA VAL A 67 4.33 -6.26 -9.51
C VAL A 67 3.05 -5.74 -8.88
N LYS A 68 3.10 -4.52 -8.33
CA LYS A 68 1.90 -3.80 -7.92
C LYS A 68 1.51 -2.77 -8.94
N THR A 69 0.29 -2.88 -9.49
CA THR A 69 -0.20 -1.98 -10.54
C THR A 69 -1.66 -1.55 -10.33
N ARG A 70 -2.18 -0.78 -11.28
CA ARG A 70 -3.59 -0.42 -11.47
C ARG A 70 -4.14 -1.12 -12.70
N ILE A 71 -5.48 -1.14 -12.84
CA ILE A 71 -6.16 -1.75 -14.00
C ILE A 71 -5.97 -0.99 -15.32
N GLY A 72 -5.24 0.12 -15.33
CA GLY A 72 -4.93 0.90 -16.54
C GLY A 72 -4.67 2.38 -16.26
N LEU A 73 -4.42 3.13 -17.32
CA LEU A 73 -4.08 4.55 -17.26
C LEU A 73 -5.35 5.45 -17.25
N ASN A 74 -6.02 5.58 -18.41
CA ASN A 74 -7.23 6.40 -18.57
C ASN A 74 -8.51 5.55 -18.55
N LYS A 75 -8.42 4.32 -19.00
CA LYS A 75 -9.46 3.29 -19.00
C LYS A 75 -8.86 1.96 -18.56
N PRO A 76 -9.68 1.01 -18.12
CA PRO A 76 -9.21 -0.36 -17.86
C PRO A 76 -8.56 -0.97 -19.12
N ASP A 77 -7.47 -1.68 -18.92
CA ASP A 77 -6.70 -2.33 -19.99
C ASP A 77 -6.14 -3.67 -19.49
N LEU A 78 -7.03 -4.65 -19.36
CA LEU A 78 -6.66 -5.98 -18.89
C LEU A 78 -5.93 -6.77 -19.97
N ASP A 79 -6.42 -6.72 -21.21
CA ASP A 79 -5.84 -7.47 -22.34
C ASP A 79 -4.49 -6.94 -22.81
N GLY A 80 -4.26 -5.65 -22.72
CA GLY A 80 -2.95 -5.05 -23.02
C GLY A 80 -2.02 -5.09 -21.79
N TRP A 81 -2.32 -4.26 -20.81
CA TRP A 81 -1.42 -4.00 -19.68
C TRP A 81 -1.27 -5.18 -18.72
N ILE A 82 -2.38 -5.75 -18.23
CA ILE A 82 -2.31 -6.85 -17.25
C ILE A 82 -1.76 -8.11 -17.90
N ARG A 83 -2.23 -8.47 -19.10
CA ARG A 83 -1.73 -9.64 -19.84
C ARG A 83 -0.22 -9.53 -20.08
N MET A 84 0.26 -8.38 -20.53
CA MET A 84 1.69 -8.16 -20.76
C MET A 84 2.53 -8.38 -19.48
N ILE A 85 2.06 -7.90 -18.32
CA ILE A 85 2.75 -8.14 -17.04
C ILE A 85 2.78 -9.63 -16.72
N LEU A 86 1.67 -10.35 -16.88
CA LEU A 86 1.58 -11.80 -16.62
C LEU A 86 2.48 -12.62 -17.53
N GLU A 87 2.63 -12.24 -18.80
CA GLU A 87 3.58 -12.88 -19.75
C GLU A 87 5.02 -12.85 -19.25
N THR A 88 5.40 -11.90 -18.39
CA THR A 88 6.75 -11.85 -17.80
C THR A 88 6.96 -12.87 -16.67
N LYS A 89 5.95 -13.68 -16.34
CA LYS A 89 6.02 -14.76 -15.33
C LYS A 89 6.52 -14.26 -13.97
N ILE A 90 5.89 -13.20 -13.46
CA ILE A 90 6.09 -12.73 -12.08
C ILE A 90 5.46 -13.70 -11.08
N SER A 91 5.92 -13.69 -9.82
CA SER A 91 5.35 -14.56 -8.77
C SER A 91 3.96 -14.09 -8.31
N THR A 92 3.74 -12.80 -8.24
CA THR A 92 2.47 -12.23 -7.72
C THR A 92 2.12 -10.94 -8.43
N LEU A 93 0.86 -10.79 -8.82
CA LEU A 93 0.28 -9.56 -9.34
C LEU A 93 -0.61 -8.92 -8.28
N ILE A 94 -0.28 -7.70 -7.85
CA ILE A 94 -1.09 -6.95 -6.89
C ILE A 94 -1.85 -5.86 -7.67
N ILE A 95 -3.19 -5.94 -7.66
CA ILE A 95 -4.04 -5.15 -8.56
C ILE A 95 -4.87 -4.15 -7.77
N HIS A 96 -4.63 -2.86 -7.96
CA HIS A 96 -5.55 -1.83 -7.49
C HIS A 96 -6.68 -1.63 -8.52
N GLY A 97 -7.93 -1.88 -8.11
CA GLY A 97 -9.12 -1.86 -8.97
C GLY A 97 -9.55 -0.48 -9.46
N ARG A 98 -8.62 0.41 -9.79
CA ARG A 98 -8.87 1.73 -10.38
C ARG A 98 -7.83 2.06 -11.43
N THR A 99 -8.22 2.83 -12.43
CA THR A 99 -7.28 3.45 -13.37
C THR A 99 -6.54 4.62 -12.71
N MET A 100 -5.50 5.13 -13.37
CA MET A 100 -4.83 6.36 -12.94
C MET A 100 -5.80 7.56 -12.95
N ALA A 101 -6.59 7.71 -14.00
CA ALA A 101 -7.50 8.84 -14.17
C ALA A 101 -8.57 8.92 -13.07
N GLU A 102 -9.03 7.78 -12.59
CA GLU A 102 -10.02 7.68 -11.51
C GLU A 102 -9.45 8.06 -10.14
N MET A 103 -8.16 7.88 -9.94
CA MET A 103 -7.48 8.14 -8.66
C MET A 103 -8.13 7.40 -7.48
N SER A 104 -8.95 8.13 -6.68
CA SER A 104 -9.78 7.61 -5.57
C SER A 104 -11.19 8.16 -5.63
N LYS A 105 -11.65 8.65 -6.79
CA LYS A 105 -12.91 9.38 -6.94
C LYS A 105 -14.12 8.46 -7.13
N VAL A 106 -13.89 7.22 -7.52
CA VAL A 106 -14.92 6.20 -7.75
C VAL A 106 -14.62 4.97 -6.87
N PRO A 107 -15.58 4.08 -6.60
CA PRO A 107 -15.31 2.78 -5.97
C PRO A 107 -14.30 1.95 -6.77
N ALA A 108 -13.56 1.07 -6.10
CA ALA A 108 -12.68 0.13 -6.78
C ALA A 108 -13.51 -0.90 -7.56
N HIS A 109 -13.13 -1.16 -8.81
CA HIS A 109 -13.79 -2.10 -9.71
C HIS A 109 -13.36 -3.54 -9.38
N TRP A 110 -14.02 -4.13 -8.38
CA TRP A 110 -13.67 -5.48 -7.93
C TRP A 110 -13.99 -6.56 -8.97
N ASP A 111 -14.99 -6.34 -9.84
CA ASP A 111 -15.27 -7.26 -10.95
C ASP A 111 -14.07 -7.36 -11.91
N LEU A 112 -13.43 -6.23 -12.25
CA LEU A 112 -12.21 -6.21 -13.05
C LEU A 112 -10.98 -6.80 -12.32
N ILE A 113 -10.92 -6.69 -10.98
CA ILE A 113 -9.93 -7.41 -10.20
C ILE A 113 -10.15 -8.92 -10.34
N GLY A 114 -11.39 -9.39 -10.28
CA GLY A 114 -11.73 -10.81 -10.46
C GLY A 114 -11.39 -11.34 -11.86
N GLU A 115 -11.61 -10.55 -12.90
CA GLU A 115 -11.19 -10.91 -14.27
C GLU A 115 -9.66 -11.03 -14.36
N ALA A 116 -8.93 -10.04 -13.82
CA ALA A 116 -7.47 -10.08 -13.78
C ALA A 116 -6.91 -11.23 -12.93
N ALA A 117 -7.62 -11.62 -11.85
CA ALA A 117 -7.27 -12.78 -11.04
C ALA A 117 -7.36 -14.09 -11.83
N LYS A 118 -8.41 -14.27 -12.64
CA LYS A 118 -8.54 -15.43 -13.54
C LYS A 118 -7.37 -15.49 -14.54
N MET A 119 -7.02 -14.35 -15.16
CA MET A 119 -5.87 -14.28 -16.06
C MET A 119 -4.56 -14.63 -15.34
N ALA A 120 -4.39 -14.19 -14.09
CA ALA A 120 -3.22 -14.51 -13.29
C ALA A 120 -3.14 -16.02 -12.96
N GLN A 121 -4.26 -16.64 -12.58
CA GLN A 121 -4.35 -18.09 -12.33
C GLN A 121 -3.98 -18.91 -13.58
N GLU A 122 -4.49 -18.52 -14.75
CA GLU A 122 -4.15 -19.15 -16.03
C GLU A 122 -2.65 -19.02 -16.35
N ALA A 123 -2.00 -17.93 -15.92
CA ALA A 123 -0.57 -17.70 -16.06
C ALA A 123 0.29 -18.35 -14.97
N GLY A 124 -0.31 -19.00 -13.96
CA GLY A 124 0.38 -19.57 -12.81
C GLY A 124 0.94 -18.49 -11.84
N THR A 125 0.34 -17.33 -11.81
CA THR A 125 0.72 -16.16 -10.99
C THR A 125 -0.30 -15.95 -9.88
N LEU A 126 0.14 -15.69 -8.63
CA LEU A 126 -0.76 -15.32 -7.55
C LEU A 126 -1.37 -13.93 -7.79
N ALA A 127 -2.64 -13.77 -7.44
CA ALA A 127 -3.37 -12.52 -7.56
C ALA A 127 -3.74 -11.94 -6.20
N VAL A 128 -3.38 -10.68 -5.94
CA VAL A 128 -3.75 -9.96 -4.71
C VAL A 128 -4.60 -8.75 -5.07
N GLY A 129 -5.84 -8.71 -4.57
CA GLY A 129 -6.76 -7.61 -4.78
C GLY A 129 -6.49 -6.43 -3.85
N ASN A 130 -6.64 -5.21 -4.36
CA ASN A 130 -6.47 -3.98 -3.58
C ASN A 130 -7.52 -2.93 -3.96
N GLY A 131 -8.10 -2.27 -2.96
CA GLY A 131 -9.01 -1.14 -3.10
C GLY A 131 -10.23 -1.22 -2.19
N ASP A 132 -10.44 -0.16 -1.40
CA ASP A 132 -11.65 0.07 -0.58
C ASP A 132 -12.05 -1.11 0.33
N VAL A 133 -11.08 -1.71 1.01
CA VAL A 133 -11.33 -2.74 2.01
C VAL A 133 -11.16 -2.13 3.39
N MET A 134 -12.23 -2.16 4.19
CA MET A 134 -12.33 -1.46 5.48
C MET A 134 -12.38 -2.40 6.68
N SER A 135 -12.51 -3.72 6.46
CA SER A 135 -12.46 -4.75 7.52
C SER A 135 -11.88 -6.06 7.01
N LEU A 136 -11.45 -6.94 7.93
CA LEU A 136 -10.98 -8.29 7.58
C LEU A 136 -12.10 -9.17 7.02
N SER A 137 -13.33 -9.06 7.56
CA SER A 137 -14.49 -9.78 7.04
C SER A 137 -14.76 -9.41 5.59
N GLU A 138 -14.85 -8.11 5.29
CA GLU A 138 -15.00 -7.62 3.92
C GLU A 138 -13.86 -8.10 3.00
N GLY A 139 -12.62 -8.11 3.51
CA GLY A 139 -11.48 -8.63 2.77
C GLY A 139 -11.63 -10.12 2.42
N ARG A 140 -12.05 -10.96 3.38
CA ARG A 140 -12.31 -12.39 3.16
C ARG A 140 -13.44 -12.64 2.16
N GLU A 141 -14.56 -11.92 2.31
CA GLU A 141 -15.70 -12.00 1.38
C GLU A 141 -15.29 -11.61 -0.06
N LYS A 142 -14.48 -10.56 -0.21
CA LYS A 142 -13.97 -10.16 -1.52
C LYS A 142 -12.98 -11.17 -2.08
N ALA A 143 -12.11 -11.76 -1.25
CA ALA A 143 -11.18 -12.79 -1.71
C ALA A 143 -11.94 -14.00 -2.27
N GLU A 144 -12.93 -14.49 -1.56
CA GLU A 144 -13.77 -15.61 -1.99
C GLU A 144 -14.59 -15.27 -3.25
N LYS A 145 -15.30 -14.13 -3.22
CA LYS A 145 -16.17 -13.71 -4.31
C LYS A 145 -15.44 -13.49 -5.64
N TYR A 146 -14.27 -12.89 -5.59
CA TYR A 146 -13.53 -12.49 -6.79
C TYR A 146 -12.34 -13.40 -7.13
N GLY A 147 -12.12 -14.46 -6.34
CA GLY A 147 -11.13 -15.50 -6.61
C GLY A 147 -9.69 -14.99 -6.54
N VAL A 148 -9.39 -14.02 -5.68
CA VAL A 148 -8.01 -13.58 -5.44
C VAL A 148 -7.36 -14.38 -4.31
N ASP A 149 -6.06 -14.65 -4.42
CA ASP A 149 -5.30 -15.41 -3.42
C ASP A 149 -5.04 -14.61 -2.13
N GLY A 150 -5.17 -13.28 -2.21
CA GLY A 150 -4.98 -12.40 -1.06
C GLY A 150 -5.57 -11.01 -1.26
N ILE A 151 -5.61 -10.27 -0.16
CA ILE A 151 -6.12 -8.89 -0.13
C ILE A 151 -5.03 -7.97 0.44
N MET A 152 -4.69 -6.92 -0.31
CA MET A 152 -3.81 -5.87 0.19
C MET A 152 -4.63 -4.73 0.79
N ILE A 153 -4.40 -4.45 2.06
CA ILE A 153 -5.02 -3.32 2.77
C ILE A 153 -4.13 -2.08 2.65
N GLY A 154 -4.73 -0.99 2.21
CA GLY A 154 -4.07 0.32 2.17
C GLY A 154 -4.58 1.24 3.29
N ARG A 155 -5.41 2.20 2.91
CA ARG A 155 -5.94 3.23 3.82
C ARG A 155 -6.84 2.70 4.94
N GLY A 156 -7.35 1.48 4.82
CA GLY A 156 -8.22 0.85 5.84
C GLY A 156 -7.58 0.85 7.23
N ILE A 157 -6.27 0.63 7.35
CA ILE A 157 -5.58 0.63 8.64
C ILE A 157 -5.58 2.00 9.35
N PHE A 158 -5.76 3.10 8.61
CA PHE A 158 -5.83 4.44 9.20
C PHE A 158 -7.19 4.76 9.85
N HIS A 159 -8.17 3.89 9.66
CA HIS A 159 -9.44 3.94 10.37
C HIS A 159 -9.48 3.01 11.58
N ASN A 160 -8.63 1.97 11.58
CA ASN A 160 -8.57 0.99 12.65
C ASN A 160 -7.13 0.49 12.86
N PRO A 161 -6.43 0.92 13.93
CA PRO A 161 -5.08 0.42 14.25
C PRO A 161 -5.03 -1.08 14.54
N TRP A 162 -6.16 -1.68 14.93
CA TRP A 162 -6.29 -3.12 15.18
C TRP A 162 -6.85 -3.88 13.98
N PHE A 163 -6.77 -3.33 12.77
CA PHE A 163 -7.36 -3.89 11.55
C PHE A 163 -7.09 -5.39 11.36
N PHE A 164 -5.88 -5.83 11.64
CA PHE A 164 -5.47 -7.24 11.49
C PHE A 164 -5.71 -8.11 12.74
N ASN A 165 -6.39 -7.59 13.75
CA ASN A 165 -6.78 -8.34 14.93
C ASN A 165 -8.32 -8.45 15.00
N ASP A 166 -8.85 -9.57 14.51
CA ASP A 166 -10.29 -9.84 14.46
C ASP A 166 -10.94 -10.09 15.83
N LYS A 167 -10.13 -10.19 16.90
CA LYS A 167 -10.60 -10.31 18.28
C LYS A 167 -10.94 -8.97 18.93
N ILE A 168 -10.56 -7.85 18.29
CA ILE A 168 -10.78 -6.49 18.81
C ILE A 168 -11.83 -5.78 17.93
N ASP A 169 -12.99 -5.48 18.52
CA ASP A 169 -13.91 -4.51 17.91
C ASP A 169 -13.39 -3.09 18.20
N PRO A 170 -12.97 -2.33 17.17
CA PRO A 170 -12.41 -1.00 17.36
C PRO A 170 -13.43 -0.03 18.00
N LYS A 171 -14.74 -0.27 17.87
CA LYS A 171 -15.78 0.56 18.49
C LYS A 171 -15.85 0.41 20.00
N LEU A 172 -15.40 -0.73 20.52
CA LEU A 172 -15.39 -1.03 21.96
C LEU A 172 -14.06 -0.67 22.64
N VAL A 173 -13.06 -0.22 21.86
CA VAL A 173 -11.76 0.18 22.44
C VAL A 173 -11.91 1.54 23.10
N ALA A 174 -11.63 1.57 24.42
CA ALA A 174 -11.72 2.78 25.23
C ALA A 174 -10.73 3.86 24.76
N PRO A 175 -11.08 5.16 24.92
CA PRO A 175 -10.21 6.28 24.57
C PRO A 175 -8.79 6.16 25.15
N GLU A 176 -8.68 5.73 26.41
CA GLU A 176 -7.40 5.57 27.12
C GLU A 176 -6.47 4.56 26.42
N GLU A 177 -7.04 3.46 25.91
CA GLU A 177 -6.27 2.45 25.16
C GLU A 177 -5.78 3.00 23.82
N ARG A 178 -6.64 3.76 23.12
CA ARG A 178 -6.28 4.46 21.87
C ARG A 178 -5.17 5.48 22.11
N LEU A 179 -5.25 6.25 23.19
CA LEU A 179 -4.22 7.22 23.59
C LEU A 179 -2.91 6.54 23.97
N ARG A 180 -2.96 5.42 24.69
CA ARG A 180 -1.78 4.59 25.00
C ARG A 180 -1.07 4.14 23.72
N LEU A 181 -1.83 3.71 22.72
CA LEU A 181 -1.27 3.31 21.44
C LEU A 181 -0.68 4.49 20.66
N LEU A 182 -1.32 5.67 20.69
CA LEU A 182 -0.76 6.90 20.14
C LEU A 182 0.60 7.24 20.77
N LEU A 183 0.69 7.20 22.10
CA LEU A 183 1.94 7.48 22.82
C LEU A 183 3.02 6.45 22.50
N LYS A 184 2.66 5.17 22.39
CA LYS A 184 3.58 4.12 21.94
C LYS A 184 4.11 4.39 20.53
N HIS A 185 3.25 4.77 19.59
CA HIS A 185 3.66 5.12 18.22
C HIS A 185 4.56 6.36 18.20
N SER A 186 4.21 7.40 18.97
CA SER A 186 5.03 8.61 19.09
C SER A 186 6.42 8.31 19.67
N ARG A 187 6.51 7.39 20.63
CA ARG A 187 7.79 6.95 21.21
C ARG A 187 8.64 6.21 20.18
N LEU A 188 8.05 5.23 19.49
CA LEU A 188 8.74 4.49 18.43
C LEU A 188 9.22 5.41 17.30
N PHE A 189 8.42 6.42 16.93
CA PHE A 189 8.83 7.41 15.95
C PHE A 189 10.07 8.15 16.40
N ASP A 190 10.09 8.61 17.65
CA ASP A 190 11.21 9.36 18.25
C ASP A 190 12.48 8.50 18.35
N GLU A 191 12.34 7.25 18.83
CA GLU A 191 13.44 6.28 18.93
C GLU A 191 14.08 5.94 17.59
N LEU A 192 13.25 5.72 16.55
CA LEU A 192 13.72 5.31 15.22
C LEU A 192 14.28 6.45 14.38
N TRP A 193 13.66 7.63 14.47
CA TRP A 193 14.01 8.75 13.60
C TRP A 193 14.82 9.82 14.29
N GLN A 194 14.75 9.93 15.63
CA GLN A 194 15.40 10.97 16.41
C GLN A 194 15.20 12.35 15.75
N ASP A 195 16.25 13.15 15.63
CA ASP A 195 16.21 14.46 14.96
C ASP A 195 16.25 14.38 13.42
N LYS A 196 16.33 13.17 12.83
CA LYS A 196 16.39 12.99 11.36
C LYS A 196 15.07 13.28 10.66
N LYS A 197 13.93 13.24 11.38
CA LYS A 197 12.60 13.51 10.85
C LYS A 197 11.81 14.42 11.78
N SER A 198 11.12 15.40 11.19
CA SER A 198 10.21 16.25 11.95
C SER A 198 9.06 15.45 12.56
N PHE A 199 8.74 15.73 13.82
CA PHE A 199 7.57 15.14 14.51
C PHE A 199 6.23 15.50 13.84
N ASP A 200 6.20 16.54 12.99
CA ASP A 200 5.01 16.87 12.20
C ASP A 200 4.51 15.71 11.33
N LEU A 201 5.39 14.75 11.00
CA LEU A 201 4.97 13.53 10.29
C LEU A 201 4.03 12.65 11.12
N MET A 202 4.07 12.73 12.45
CA MET A 202 3.13 12.04 13.34
C MET A 202 1.73 12.61 13.30
N LYS A 203 1.58 13.92 13.04
CA LYS A 203 0.30 14.63 13.07
C LYS A 203 -0.76 14.03 12.15
N LYS A 204 -0.36 13.49 11.00
CA LYS A 204 -1.27 12.80 10.06
C LYS A 204 -1.92 11.54 10.65
N PHE A 205 -1.30 10.96 11.69
CA PHE A 205 -1.81 9.76 12.35
C PHE A 205 -2.67 10.06 13.57
N PHE A 206 -2.70 11.29 14.10
CA PHE A 206 -3.43 11.61 15.31
C PHE A 206 -4.93 11.28 15.18
N LYS A 207 -5.54 11.50 14.01
CA LYS A 207 -6.93 11.14 13.76
C LYS A 207 -7.19 9.62 13.84
N VAL A 208 -6.19 8.80 13.60
CA VAL A 208 -6.30 7.33 13.69
C VAL A 208 -6.62 6.90 15.13
N TYR A 209 -6.02 7.58 16.10
CA TYR A 209 -6.14 7.28 17.52
C TYR A 209 -7.20 8.13 18.21
N VAL A 210 -7.26 9.42 17.87
CA VAL A 210 -8.10 10.42 18.56
C VAL A 210 -9.30 10.75 17.69
N SER A 211 -10.34 9.89 17.75
CA SER A 211 -11.59 10.05 17.00
C SER A 211 -12.72 9.26 17.64
N GLU A 212 -13.95 9.63 17.34
CA GLU A 212 -15.16 8.86 17.68
C GLU A 212 -15.56 8.83 19.15
N TRP A 213 -15.11 9.80 19.97
CA TRP A 213 -15.60 10.03 21.32
C TRP A 213 -15.75 11.53 21.61
N GLU A 214 -16.47 11.87 22.65
CA GLU A 214 -16.67 13.25 23.12
C GLU A 214 -15.32 13.85 23.56
N GLY A 215 -15.01 15.09 23.12
CA GLY A 215 -13.72 15.76 23.38
C GLY A 215 -12.57 15.36 22.44
N ALA A 216 -12.74 14.35 21.59
CA ALA A 216 -11.67 13.91 20.69
C ALA A 216 -11.22 15.00 19.70
N LYS A 217 -12.14 15.88 19.27
CA LYS A 217 -11.84 16.98 18.36
C LYS A 217 -10.94 18.01 19.02
N GLU A 218 -11.26 18.41 20.22
CA GLU A 218 -10.53 19.38 21.05
C GLU A 218 -9.14 18.87 21.41
N LEU A 219 -9.05 17.61 21.87
CA LEU A 219 -7.77 16.96 22.16
C LEU A 219 -6.89 16.86 20.89
N ARG A 220 -7.47 16.51 19.77
CA ARG A 220 -6.73 16.46 18.51
C ARG A 220 -6.22 17.83 18.07
N ALA A 221 -7.00 18.90 18.27
CA ALA A 221 -6.56 20.26 18.00
C ALA A 221 -5.33 20.64 18.82
N LYS A 222 -5.34 20.37 20.14
CA LYS A 222 -4.16 20.55 21.02
C LYS A 222 -2.97 19.75 20.55
N LEU A 223 -3.15 18.47 20.21
CA LEU A 223 -2.08 17.61 19.69
C LEU A 223 -1.47 18.13 18.38
N MET A 224 -2.26 18.74 17.49
CA MET A 224 -1.76 19.32 16.24
C MET A 224 -0.82 20.51 16.45
N GLU A 225 -0.84 21.16 17.61
CA GLU A 225 0.05 22.27 17.97
C GLU A 225 1.39 21.78 18.52
N THR A 226 1.49 20.52 18.95
CA THR A 226 2.71 19.95 19.53
C THR A 226 3.84 19.86 18.50
N LYS A 227 5.08 20.06 18.96
CA LYS A 227 6.29 20.01 18.12
C LYS A 227 7.19 18.81 18.41
N GLY A 228 6.81 17.97 19.37
CA GLY A 228 7.58 16.82 19.77
C GLY A 228 6.80 15.87 20.68
N ARG A 229 7.37 14.67 20.88
CA ARG A 229 6.78 13.61 21.70
C ARG A 229 6.41 14.06 23.10
N LYS A 230 7.33 14.74 23.82
CA LYS A 230 7.10 15.16 25.20
C LYS A 230 5.87 16.06 25.34
N GLN A 231 5.71 17.04 24.44
CA GLN A 231 4.54 17.90 24.43
C GLN A 231 3.26 17.11 24.12
N ALA A 232 3.31 16.11 23.20
CA ALA A 232 2.17 15.27 22.93
C ALA A 232 1.80 14.37 24.14
N GLU A 233 2.79 13.86 24.89
CA GLU A 233 2.59 13.12 26.13
C GLU A 233 1.93 13.99 27.21
N ASP A 234 2.38 15.25 27.35
CA ASP A 234 1.82 16.19 28.33
C ASP A 234 0.34 16.51 27.98
N VAL A 235 0.05 16.83 26.72
CA VAL A 235 -1.33 17.08 26.23
C VAL A 235 -2.28 15.91 26.43
N VAL A 236 -1.79 14.67 26.40
CA VAL A 236 -2.61 13.47 26.63
C VAL A 236 -2.86 13.21 28.11
N LYS A 237 -2.00 13.69 29.01
CA LYS A 237 -2.13 13.51 30.47
C LYS A 237 -3.07 14.53 31.12
N ASP A 238 -3.19 15.74 30.52
CA ASP A 238 -4.09 16.81 30.93
C ASP A 238 -5.55 16.52 30.54
#